data_629eb894b6924cfcd37c02cee5cac5c9
#
_entry.id   629eb894b6924cfcd37c02cee5cac5c9
#
_cell.length_a   1.000
_cell.length_b   1.000
_cell.length_c   1.000
_cell.angle_alpha   90.00
_cell.angle_beta   90.00
_cell.angle_gamma   90.00
#
_symmetry.space_group_name_H-M   'P 1'
#
loop_
_entity.id
_entity.type
_entity.pdbx_description
1 polymer ?
#
loop_
_entity_poly.entity_id
_entity_poly.type
_entity_poly.pdbx_seq_one_letter_code
_entity_poly.pdbx_strand_id
1 'polypeptide(L)'
;CETMGAVTVICTDKTGTLTQNRMHVQELVRYDALPERDFAEVVALNTTAFLDAEGHIIGNPTEGALLEWMRSRGTDYEPLRAEAKIVDRLTFSTERKYMATIIESAVSGRRILCVKGAPEIVRTMCLPDGKDAQVAEQLLGFQSRAMRTLAVAWAETASDDCLEAVGAGGLHFAAVAAISDPVREDVPAAVARCLGAGIGIKIVTGDTPATAREIARQIGLWNDAEDGDRNHI
;
A
#
# COMPACT_ATOMS: atom_id res chain seq x y z
N CYS A 1 39.58 12.57 -6.50
CA CYS A 1 38.48 13.02 -7.41
C CYS A 1 38.43 14.54 -7.46
N GLU A 2 39.35 15.16 -8.22
CA GLU A 2 39.38 16.64 -8.40
C GLU A 2 38.11 17.17 -9.07
N THR A 3 37.45 16.37 -9.90
CA THR A 3 36.23 16.73 -10.65
C THR A 3 35.01 16.90 -9.76
N MET A 4 34.94 16.31 -8.58
CA MET A 4 33.80 16.45 -7.67
C MET A 4 33.73 17.85 -6.98
N GLY A 5 34.84 18.57 -6.93
CA GLY A 5 34.85 19.94 -6.38
C GLY A 5 34.21 21.01 -7.27
N ALA A 6 33.87 20.70 -8.52
CA ALA A 6 33.26 21.61 -9.48
C ALA A 6 31.80 21.23 -9.85
N VAL A 7 31.17 20.30 -9.09
CA VAL A 7 29.79 19.88 -9.34
C VAL A 7 28.85 21.02 -8.98
N THR A 8 28.02 21.42 -9.93
CA THR A 8 26.96 22.44 -9.74
C THR A 8 25.56 21.85 -9.69
N VAL A 9 25.37 20.63 -10.24
CA VAL A 9 24.08 19.92 -10.27
C VAL A 9 24.30 18.43 -10.07
N ILE A 10 23.46 17.83 -9.23
CA ILE A 10 23.37 16.38 -9.03
C ILE A 10 22.04 15.90 -9.60
N CYS A 11 22.08 14.96 -10.54
CA CYS A 11 20.91 14.23 -10.99
C CYS A 11 20.84 12.91 -10.20
N THR A 12 19.72 12.67 -9.53
CA THR A 12 19.51 11.48 -8.68
C THR A 12 18.30 10.71 -9.13
N ASP A 13 18.38 9.38 -9.09
CA ASP A 13 17.19 8.54 -9.20
C ASP A 13 16.39 8.57 -7.90
N LYS A 14 15.09 8.33 -8.00
CA LYS A 14 14.16 8.25 -6.87
C LYS A 14 14.31 6.91 -6.14
N THR A 15 14.00 5.82 -6.86
CA THR A 15 13.78 4.50 -6.25
C THR A 15 15.10 3.85 -5.82
N GLY A 16 15.19 3.50 -4.53
CA GLY A 16 16.40 2.88 -3.98
C GLY A 16 17.57 3.84 -3.73
N THR A 17 17.50 5.09 -4.22
CA THR A 17 18.48 6.15 -3.97
C THR A 17 17.93 7.14 -2.95
N LEU A 18 16.87 7.86 -3.28
CA LEU A 18 16.19 8.77 -2.36
C LEU A 18 15.23 8.03 -1.42
N THR A 19 14.69 6.90 -1.88
CA THR A 19 13.76 6.05 -1.13
C THR A 19 14.40 4.72 -0.77
N GLN A 20 13.75 3.98 0.13
CA GLN A 20 14.26 2.69 0.65
C GLN A 20 14.11 1.52 -0.32
N ASN A 21 13.39 1.70 -1.44
CA ASN A 21 12.97 0.63 -2.35
C ASN A 21 12.19 -0.49 -1.63
N ARG A 22 11.38 -0.11 -0.66
CA ARG A 22 10.61 -1.02 0.17
C ARG A 22 9.22 -0.42 0.42
N MET A 23 8.18 -1.16 0.07
CA MET A 23 6.81 -0.71 0.29
C MET A 23 6.44 -0.84 1.76
N HIS A 24 5.87 0.21 2.34
CA HIS A 24 5.36 0.24 3.71
C HIS A 24 3.92 0.74 3.75
N VAL A 25 3.11 0.17 4.63
CA VAL A 25 1.80 0.73 4.98
C VAL A 25 2.03 1.96 5.85
N GLN A 26 1.79 3.13 5.27
CA GLN A 26 1.89 4.42 5.98
C GLN A 26 0.68 4.64 6.88
N GLU A 27 -0.50 4.27 6.38
CA GLU A 27 -1.76 4.44 7.08
C GLU A 27 -2.73 3.31 6.69
N LEU A 28 -3.51 2.82 7.67
CA LEU A 28 -4.60 1.89 7.42
C LEU A 28 -5.84 2.40 8.18
N VAL A 29 -6.88 2.70 7.42
CA VAL A 29 -8.15 3.21 7.94
C VAL A 29 -9.20 2.10 7.90
N ARG A 30 -9.80 1.80 9.06
CA ARG A 30 -10.87 0.82 9.21
C ARG A 30 -12.23 1.48 9.03
N TYR A 31 -13.13 0.77 8.37
CA TYR A 31 -14.50 1.21 8.10
C TYR A 31 -15.58 0.28 8.68
N ASP A 32 -15.19 -0.89 9.14
CA ASP A 32 -16.08 -1.87 9.77
C ASP A 32 -15.72 -2.12 11.24
N ALA A 33 -16.54 -2.93 11.90
CA ALA A 33 -16.34 -3.37 13.28
C ALA A 33 -15.83 -4.82 13.37
N LEU A 34 -15.28 -5.37 12.28
CA LEU A 34 -14.72 -6.73 12.32
C LEU A 34 -13.64 -6.80 13.40
N PRO A 35 -13.69 -7.79 14.33
CA PRO A 35 -12.67 -7.93 15.36
C PRO A 35 -11.26 -7.99 14.79
N GLU A 36 -10.27 -7.51 15.52
CA GLU A 36 -8.89 -7.38 15.04
C GLU A 36 -8.30 -8.71 14.57
N ARG A 37 -8.59 -9.81 15.28
CA ARG A 37 -8.08 -11.14 14.92
C ARG A 37 -8.71 -11.66 13.62
N ASP A 38 -10.01 -11.44 13.42
CA ASP A 38 -10.70 -11.79 12.17
C ASP A 38 -10.18 -10.96 11.00
N PHE A 39 -9.97 -9.66 11.21
CA PHE A 39 -9.37 -8.78 10.20
C PHE A 39 -7.95 -9.22 9.83
N ALA A 40 -7.15 -9.57 10.82
CA ALA A 40 -5.80 -10.07 10.61
C ALA A 40 -5.81 -11.37 9.78
N GLU A 41 -6.75 -12.28 10.04
CA GLU A 41 -6.93 -13.52 9.26
C GLU A 41 -7.31 -13.21 7.81
N VAL A 42 -8.27 -12.29 7.57
CA VAL A 42 -8.65 -11.82 6.23
C VAL A 42 -7.46 -11.28 5.46
N VAL A 43 -6.62 -10.45 6.08
CA VAL A 43 -5.43 -9.88 5.46
C VAL A 43 -4.37 -10.94 5.21
N ALA A 44 -4.06 -11.78 6.21
CA ALA A 44 -3.01 -12.78 6.14
C ALA A 44 -3.24 -13.84 5.07
N LEU A 45 -4.49 -14.35 4.96
CA LEU A 45 -4.81 -15.44 4.04
C LEU A 45 -5.09 -14.98 2.61
N ASN A 46 -5.58 -13.75 2.44
CA ASN A 46 -5.74 -13.17 1.12
C ASN A 46 -4.45 -12.49 0.62
N THR A 47 -3.31 -13.15 0.78
CA THR A 47 -1.97 -12.67 0.41
C THR A 47 -1.10 -13.83 -0.03
N THR A 48 -0.37 -13.68 -1.14
CA THR A 48 0.57 -14.69 -1.66
C THR A 48 2.01 -14.43 -1.25
N ALA A 49 2.34 -13.21 -0.86
CA ALA A 49 3.66 -12.85 -0.34
C ALA A 49 3.93 -13.49 1.02
N PHE A 50 5.19 -13.59 1.40
CA PHE A 50 5.65 -13.99 2.73
C PHE A 50 6.91 -13.21 3.11
N LEU A 51 7.31 -13.28 4.37
CA LEU A 51 8.55 -12.69 4.87
C LEU A 51 9.53 -13.82 5.13
N ASP A 52 10.79 -13.65 4.69
CA ASP A 52 11.87 -14.59 5.02
C ASP A 52 12.30 -14.45 6.49
N ALA A 53 13.30 -15.24 6.90
CA ALA A 53 13.81 -15.24 8.29
C ALA A 53 14.41 -13.88 8.69
N GLU A 54 14.93 -13.14 7.73
CA GLU A 54 15.51 -11.80 7.89
C GLU A 54 14.43 -10.69 7.82
N GLY A 55 13.18 -11.04 7.49
CA GLY A 55 12.05 -10.12 7.36
C GLY A 55 11.95 -9.43 6.00
N HIS A 56 12.66 -9.92 4.97
CA HIS A 56 12.50 -9.40 3.62
C HIS A 56 11.23 -9.94 2.96
N ILE A 57 10.60 -9.09 2.18
CA ILE A 57 9.38 -9.45 1.45
C ILE A 57 9.74 -10.34 0.25
N ILE A 58 9.16 -11.53 0.19
CA ILE A 58 9.21 -12.43 -0.95
C ILE A 58 7.83 -12.44 -1.63
N GLY A 59 7.80 -12.07 -2.90
CA GLY A 59 6.56 -11.95 -3.69
C GLY A 59 6.18 -10.50 -3.97
N ASN A 60 4.89 -10.21 -3.99
CA ASN A 60 4.38 -8.87 -4.31
C ASN A 60 4.71 -7.88 -3.17
N PRO A 61 5.44 -6.76 -3.45
CA PRO A 61 5.83 -5.81 -2.41
C PRO A 61 4.65 -5.15 -1.67
N THR A 62 3.56 -4.89 -2.37
CA THR A 62 2.34 -4.29 -1.78
C THR A 62 1.67 -5.26 -0.81
N GLU A 63 1.66 -6.55 -1.13
CA GLU A 63 1.15 -7.60 -0.24
C GLU A 63 2.06 -7.80 0.97
N GLY A 64 3.38 -7.82 0.73
CA GLY A 64 4.35 -7.94 1.81
C GLY A 64 4.31 -6.79 2.80
N ALA A 65 4.05 -5.56 2.33
CA ALA A 65 3.87 -4.39 3.18
C ALA A 65 2.73 -4.58 4.21
N LEU A 66 1.64 -5.26 3.84
CA LEU A 66 0.57 -5.59 4.79
C LEU A 66 1.03 -6.58 5.86
N LEU A 67 1.83 -7.60 5.49
CA LEU A 67 2.37 -8.58 6.44
C LEU A 67 3.36 -7.93 7.42
N GLU A 68 4.22 -7.03 6.93
CA GLU A 68 5.11 -6.24 7.79
C GLU A 68 4.32 -5.34 8.74
N TRP A 69 3.27 -4.70 8.24
CA TRP A 69 2.38 -3.87 9.04
C TRP A 69 1.73 -4.69 10.16
N MET A 70 1.25 -5.90 9.89
CA MET A 70 0.72 -6.81 10.91
C MET A 70 1.78 -7.14 11.96
N ARG A 71 2.99 -7.54 11.52
CA ARG A 71 4.11 -7.87 12.42
C ARG A 71 4.53 -6.70 13.30
N SER A 72 4.58 -5.48 12.75
CA SER A 72 4.90 -4.25 13.52
C SER A 72 3.88 -3.94 14.62
N ARG A 73 2.67 -4.47 14.51
CA ARG A 73 1.60 -4.37 15.51
C ARG A 73 1.51 -5.58 16.45
N GLY A 74 2.50 -6.46 16.40
CA GLY A 74 2.56 -7.66 17.25
C GLY A 74 1.66 -8.80 16.77
N THR A 75 1.15 -8.74 15.55
CA THR A 75 0.33 -9.82 14.96
C THR A 75 1.18 -10.65 14.02
N ASP A 76 1.46 -11.90 14.40
CA ASP A 76 2.11 -12.87 13.53
C ASP A 76 1.08 -13.49 12.57
N TYR A 77 1.36 -13.42 11.28
CA TYR A 77 0.49 -13.95 10.24
C TYR A 77 0.69 -15.44 9.98
N GLU A 78 1.84 -16.02 10.37
CA GLU A 78 2.17 -17.41 10.09
C GLU A 78 1.24 -18.40 10.81
N PRO A 79 0.95 -18.26 12.12
CA PRO A 79 -0.04 -19.09 12.80
C PRO A 79 -1.43 -18.98 12.16
N LEU A 80 -1.86 -17.77 11.77
CA LEU A 80 -3.16 -17.58 11.12
C LEU A 80 -3.26 -18.37 9.81
N ARG A 81 -2.17 -18.39 9.03
CA ARG A 81 -2.09 -19.19 7.79
C ARG A 81 -2.03 -20.69 8.03
N ALA A 82 -1.41 -21.12 9.12
CA ALA A 82 -1.28 -22.54 9.45
C ALA A 82 -2.58 -23.13 9.99
N GLU A 83 -3.37 -22.35 10.72
CA GLU A 83 -4.60 -22.78 11.38
C GLU A 83 -5.81 -22.77 10.44
N ALA A 84 -5.93 -21.78 9.57
CA ALA A 84 -7.06 -21.64 8.65
C ALA A 84 -6.83 -22.43 7.35
N LYS A 85 -7.93 -22.90 6.75
CA LYS A 85 -7.88 -23.63 5.49
C LYS A 85 -8.32 -22.75 4.31
N ILE A 86 -7.50 -22.68 3.27
CA ILE A 86 -7.88 -22.05 2.00
C ILE A 86 -8.74 -23.05 1.22
N VAL A 87 -9.93 -22.62 0.85
CA VAL A 87 -10.88 -23.39 0.04
C VAL A 87 -10.65 -23.13 -1.43
N ASP A 88 -10.59 -21.85 -1.82
CA ASP A 88 -10.33 -21.42 -3.20
C ASP A 88 -9.58 -20.08 -3.21
N ARG A 89 -8.89 -19.80 -4.31
CA ARG A 89 -8.13 -18.55 -4.49
C ARG A 89 -8.17 -18.08 -5.94
N LEU A 90 -8.71 -16.89 -6.12
CA LEU A 90 -8.66 -16.14 -7.35
C LEU A 90 -7.51 -15.12 -7.26
N THR A 91 -6.40 -15.39 -7.98
CA THR A 91 -5.23 -14.51 -7.96
C THR A 91 -5.52 -13.18 -8.62
N PHE A 92 -4.71 -12.15 -8.28
CA PHE A 92 -4.83 -10.81 -8.87
C PHE A 92 -4.68 -10.86 -10.40
N SER A 93 -5.51 -10.08 -11.09
CA SER A 93 -5.29 -9.76 -12.52
C SER A 93 -5.48 -8.27 -12.77
N THR A 94 -4.77 -7.75 -13.77
CA THR A 94 -4.85 -6.33 -14.17
C THR A 94 -6.21 -5.93 -14.72
N GLU A 95 -6.97 -6.89 -15.26
CA GLU A 95 -8.34 -6.67 -15.74
C GLU A 95 -9.33 -6.51 -14.58
N ARG A 96 -9.28 -7.44 -13.62
CA ARG A 96 -10.17 -7.43 -12.45
C ARG A 96 -9.77 -6.41 -11.41
N LYS A 97 -8.47 -6.14 -11.28
CA LYS A 97 -7.87 -5.25 -10.27
C LYS A 97 -8.15 -5.66 -8.82
N TYR A 98 -8.49 -6.91 -8.59
CA TYR A 98 -8.64 -7.49 -7.26
C TYR A 98 -8.17 -8.94 -7.21
N MET A 99 -7.98 -9.42 -6.00
CA MET A 99 -7.73 -10.79 -5.60
C MET A 99 -8.80 -11.21 -4.61
N ALA A 100 -9.24 -12.47 -4.66
CA ALA A 100 -10.17 -13.05 -3.71
C ALA A 100 -9.63 -14.37 -3.17
N THR A 101 -9.98 -14.71 -1.94
CA THR A 101 -9.67 -16.00 -1.32
C THR A 101 -10.84 -16.42 -0.44
N ILE A 102 -11.33 -17.64 -0.58
CA ILE A 102 -12.28 -18.24 0.34
C ILE A 102 -11.50 -19.07 1.35
N ILE A 103 -11.79 -18.84 2.62
CA ILE A 103 -11.18 -19.55 3.74
C ILE A 103 -12.23 -20.21 4.64
N GLU A 104 -11.87 -21.33 5.26
CA GLU A 104 -12.53 -21.81 6.48
C GLU A 104 -11.75 -21.19 7.65
N SER A 105 -12.35 -20.15 8.27
CA SER A 105 -11.70 -19.37 9.31
C SER A 105 -11.46 -20.21 10.57
N ALA A 106 -10.23 -20.20 11.06
CA ALA A 106 -9.91 -20.84 12.34
C ALA A 106 -10.41 -20.00 13.54
N VAL A 107 -10.61 -18.69 13.33
CA VAL A 107 -11.06 -17.75 14.36
C VAL A 107 -12.56 -17.88 14.60
N SER A 108 -13.37 -17.84 13.52
CA SER A 108 -14.83 -17.83 13.62
C SER A 108 -15.48 -19.18 13.34
N GLY A 109 -14.75 -20.15 12.78
CA GLY A 109 -15.27 -21.44 12.31
C GLY A 109 -16.20 -21.32 11.08
N ARG A 110 -16.27 -20.13 10.47
CA ARG A 110 -17.12 -19.83 9.31
C ARG A 110 -16.33 -19.80 8.01
N ARG A 111 -17.03 -19.96 6.91
CA ARG A 111 -16.46 -19.76 5.59
C ARG A 111 -16.53 -18.28 5.23
N ILE A 112 -15.38 -17.68 4.94
CA ILE A 112 -15.24 -16.24 4.69
C ILE A 112 -14.62 -16.02 3.31
N LEU A 113 -15.26 -15.19 2.51
CA LEU A 113 -14.70 -14.60 1.30
C LEU A 113 -13.89 -13.35 1.70
N CYS A 114 -12.61 -13.36 1.41
CA CYS A 114 -11.69 -12.25 1.59
C CYS A 114 -11.39 -11.62 0.23
N VAL A 115 -11.60 -10.31 0.07
CA VAL A 115 -11.32 -9.60 -1.17
C VAL A 115 -10.39 -8.44 -0.89
N LYS A 116 -9.36 -8.25 -1.73
CA LYS A 116 -8.53 -7.05 -1.73
C LYS A 116 -8.24 -6.58 -3.15
N GLY A 117 -8.15 -5.28 -3.34
CA GLY A 117 -7.89 -4.72 -4.66
C GLY A 117 -7.98 -3.20 -4.70
N ALA A 118 -8.12 -2.68 -5.93
CA ALA A 118 -8.33 -1.27 -6.16
C ALA A 118 -9.61 -0.79 -5.46
N PRO A 119 -9.53 0.27 -4.63
CA PRO A 119 -10.67 0.71 -3.81
C PRO A 119 -11.93 0.99 -4.64
N GLU A 120 -11.77 1.59 -5.82
CA GLU A 120 -12.87 1.89 -6.73
C GLU A 120 -13.60 0.64 -7.26
N ILE A 121 -12.90 -0.49 -7.35
CA ILE A 121 -13.49 -1.76 -7.77
C ILE A 121 -14.10 -2.50 -6.58
N VAL A 122 -13.33 -2.65 -5.49
CA VAL A 122 -13.80 -3.38 -4.30
C VAL A 122 -15.06 -2.73 -3.71
N ARG A 123 -15.11 -1.38 -3.70
CA ARG A 123 -16.27 -0.64 -3.18
C ARG A 123 -17.57 -0.94 -3.92
N THR A 124 -17.53 -1.18 -5.23
CA THR A 124 -18.74 -1.51 -6.02
C THR A 124 -19.36 -2.86 -5.67
N MET A 125 -18.59 -3.76 -5.03
CA MET A 125 -19.03 -5.09 -4.60
C MET A 125 -19.59 -5.09 -3.18
N CYS A 126 -19.42 -3.96 -2.46
CA CYS A 126 -19.77 -3.87 -1.05
C CYS A 126 -21.22 -3.40 -0.83
N LEU A 127 -21.77 -3.79 0.31
CA LEU A 127 -23.06 -3.30 0.79
C LEU A 127 -23.00 -1.78 1.01
N PRO A 128 -24.08 -1.05 0.73
CA PRO A 128 -24.18 0.35 1.10
C PRO A 128 -24.10 0.52 2.62
N ASP A 129 -23.17 1.34 3.09
CA ASP A 129 -22.95 1.61 4.53
C ASP A 129 -22.98 3.12 4.87
N GLY A 130 -23.31 3.97 3.87
CA GLY A 130 -23.35 5.41 4.00
C GLY A 130 -22.01 6.12 4.13
N LYS A 131 -20.88 5.41 3.91
CA LYS A 131 -19.52 5.93 4.09
C LYS A 131 -18.83 6.36 2.78
N ASP A 132 -19.55 6.39 1.65
CA ASP A 132 -18.97 6.67 0.34
C ASP A 132 -18.23 8.01 0.29
N ALA A 133 -18.80 9.06 0.85
CA ALA A 133 -18.18 10.37 0.91
C ALA A 133 -16.88 10.35 1.75
N GLN A 134 -16.91 9.69 2.91
CA GLN A 134 -15.74 9.57 3.79
C GLN A 134 -14.62 8.78 3.11
N VAL A 135 -14.95 7.66 2.45
CA VAL A 135 -13.98 6.85 1.72
C VAL A 135 -13.38 7.64 0.56
N ALA A 136 -14.21 8.37 -0.21
CA ALA A 136 -13.74 9.19 -1.32
C ALA A 136 -12.79 10.30 -0.86
N GLU A 137 -13.12 11.02 0.21
CA GLU A 137 -12.26 12.06 0.79
C GLU A 137 -10.91 11.48 1.24
N GLN A 138 -10.93 10.33 1.93
CA GLN A 138 -9.71 9.66 2.39
C GLN A 138 -8.83 9.22 1.21
N LEU A 139 -9.44 8.66 0.16
CA LEU A 139 -8.71 8.26 -1.05
C LEU A 139 -8.07 9.44 -1.76
N LEU A 140 -8.77 10.57 -1.88
CA LEU A 140 -8.20 11.81 -2.43
C LEU A 140 -7.01 12.29 -1.60
N GLY A 141 -7.10 12.23 -0.27
CA GLY A 141 -6.00 12.55 0.63
C GLY A 141 -4.78 11.64 0.44
N PHE A 142 -4.97 10.35 0.20
CA PHE A 142 -3.87 9.43 -0.11
C PHE A 142 -3.27 9.67 -1.49
N GLN A 143 -4.11 9.91 -2.50
CA GLN A 143 -3.69 10.19 -3.87
C GLN A 143 -2.88 11.50 -3.96
N SER A 144 -3.28 12.54 -3.22
CA SER A 144 -2.53 13.82 -3.19
C SER A 144 -1.13 13.66 -2.63
N ARG A 145 -0.91 12.65 -1.76
CA ARG A 145 0.40 12.25 -1.23
C ARG A 145 1.08 11.15 -2.07
N ALA A 146 0.59 10.90 -3.29
CA ALA A 146 1.10 9.90 -4.23
C ALA A 146 1.21 8.48 -3.65
N MET A 147 0.38 8.12 -2.67
CA MET A 147 0.34 6.79 -2.06
C MET A 147 -0.48 5.83 -2.93
N ARG A 148 -0.06 4.58 -2.98
CA ARG A 148 -0.87 3.49 -3.51
C ARG A 148 -1.93 3.13 -2.49
N THR A 149 -3.16 2.92 -2.96
CA THR A 149 -4.27 2.52 -2.10
C THR A 149 -4.70 1.10 -2.39
N LEU A 150 -5.00 0.34 -1.34
CA LEU A 150 -5.50 -1.02 -1.42
C LEU A 150 -6.67 -1.14 -0.46
N ALA A 151 -7.84 -1.51 -0.99
CA ALA A 151 -9.01 -1.82 -0.17
C ALA A 151 -9.02 -3.29 0.24
N VAL A 152 -9.60 -3.53 1.41
CA VAL A 152 -9.90 -4.86 1.96
C VAL A 152 -11.39 -4.94 2.24
N ALA A 153 -12.02 -6.04 1.80
CA ALA A 153 -13.42 -6.34 2.07
C ALA A 153 -13.59 -7.83 2.38
N TRP A 154 -14.71 -8.19 2.99
CA TRP A 154 -15.01 -9.56 3.35
C TRP A 154 -16.52 -9.82 3.37
N ALA A 155 -16.91 -11.08 3.28
CA ALA A 155 -18.28 -11.56 3.50
C ALA A 155 -18.29 -13.01 4.00
N GLU A 156 -19.33 -13.41 4.71
CA GLU A 156 -19.59 -14.83 4.89
C GLU A 156 -20.14 -15.42 3.58
N THR A 157 -19.73 -16.63 3.26
CA THR A 157 -20.18 -17.30 2.04
C THR A 157 -20.44 -18.78 2.27
N ALA A 158 -21.40 -19.34 1.53
CA ALA A 158 -21.61 -20.78 1.46
C ALA A 158 -20.89 -21.40 0.24
N SER A 159 -20.46 -20.58 -0.72
CA SER A 159 -19.77 -21.02 -1.93
C SER A 159 -18.36 -21.49 -1.64
N ASP A 160 -17.86 -22.40 -2.45
CA ASP A 160 -16.46 -22.83 -2.52
C ASP A 160 -15.75 -22.35 -3.81
N ASP A 161 -16.39 -21.47 -4.59
CA ASP A 161 -15.85 -20.82 -5.78
C ASP A 161 -15.78 -19.29 -5.58
N CYS A 162 -14.58 -18.71 -5.75
CA CYS A 162 -14.35 -17.29 -5.56
C CYS A 162 -15.09 -16.40 -6.56
N LEU A 163 -15.23 -16.82 -7.83
CA LEU A 163 -15.91 -16.01 -8.84
C LEU A 163 -17.40 -15.96 -8.57
N GLU A 164 -18.00 -17.09 -8.19
CA GLU A 164 -19.40 -17.16 -7.79
C GLU A 164 -19.65 -16.29 -6.54
N ALA A 165 -18.82 -16.45 -5.51
CA ALA A 165 -18.96 -15.71 -4.25
C ALA A 165 -18.81 -14.18 -4.44
N VAL A 166 -17.82 -13.74 -5.24
CA VAL A 166 -17.67 -12.32 -5.58
C VAL A 166 -18.85 -11.82 -6.44
N GLY A 167 -19.32 -12.63 -7.39
CA GLY A 167 -20.46 -12.30 -8.25
C GLY A 167 -21.77 -12.12 -7.47
N ALA A 168 -21.92 -12.78 -6.35
CA ALA A 168 -23.06 -12.60 -5.44
C ALA A 168 -23.06 -11.22 -4.74
N GLY A 169 -21.90 -10.55 -4.65
CA GLY A 169 -21.77 -9.26 -4.00
C GLY A 169 -21.95 -9.33 -2.48
N GLY A 170 -22.39 -8.22 -1.89
CA GLY A 170 -22.74 -8.20 -0.46
C GLY A 170 -21.55 -8.16 0.48
N LEU A 171 -20.38 -7.68 0.02
CA LEU A 171 -19.18 -7.56 0.84
C LEU A 171 -19.32 -6.43 1.88
N HIS A 172 -18.69 -6.59 3.02
CA HIS A 172 -18.43 -5.55 3.99
C HIS A 172 -17.11 -4.85 3.68
N PHE A 173 -17.16 -3.53 3.49
CA PHE A 173 -15.94 -2.73 3.25
C PHE A 173 -15.18 -2.56 4.55
N ALA A 174 -14.04 -3.24 4.67
CA ALA A 174 -13.33 -3.35 5.95
C ALA A 174 -12.29 -2.24 6.15
N ALA A 175 -11.44 -2.00 5.18
CA ALA A 175 -10.33 -1.04 5.32
C ALA A 175 -9.80 -0.53 3.99
N VAL A 176 -9.09 0.61 4.06
CA VAL A 176 -8.17 1.07 3.02
C VAL A 176 -6.77 1.20 3.62
N ALA A 177 -5.79 0.59 2.98
CA ALA A 177 -4.38 0.77 3.27
C ALA A 177 -3.76 1.75 2.26
N ALA A 178 -3.03 2.74 2.76
CA ALA A 178 -2.18 3.64 1.99
C ALA A 178 -0.73 3.19 2.09
N ILE A 179 -0.11 2.93 0.95
CA ILE A 179 1.18 2.25 0.85
C ILE A 179 2.13 3.08 -0.01
N SER A 180 3.33 3.33 0.46
CA SER A 180 4.38 4.02 -0.30
C SER A 180 5.76 3.46 0.00
N ASP A 181 6.72 3.81 -0.85
CA ASP A 181 8.16 3.60 -0.63
C ASP A 181 8.71 4.84 0.07
N PRO A 182 9.07 4.78 1.38
CA PRO A 182 9.44 5.95 2.15
C PRO A 182 10.81 6.50 1.74
N VAL A 183 10.98 7.80 1.91
CA VAL A 183 12.29 8.48 1.81
C VAL A 183 13.23 7.92 2.88
N ARG A 184 14.51 7.77 2.55
CA ARG A 184 15.55 7.41 3.51
C ARG A 184 15.74 8.55 4.53
N GLU A 185 15.96 8.19 5.77
CA GLU A 185 16.05 9.16 6.88
C GLU A 185 17.18 10.19 6.72
N ASP A 186 18.28 9.80 6.08
CA ASP A 186 19.47 10.63 5.87
C ASP A 186 19.36 11.59 4.68
N VAL A 187 18.45 11.34 3.75
CA VAL A 187 18.32 12.09 2.48
C VAL A 187 17.94 13.56 2.69
N PRO A 188 16.95 13.94 3.51
CA PRO A 188 16.61 15.35 3.69
C PRO A 188 17.79 16.19 4.17
N ALA A 189 18.57 15.66 5.12
CA ALA A 189 19.77 16.34 5.61
C ALA A 189 20.89 16.43 4.57
N ALA A 190 21.05 15.40 3.72
CA ALA A 190 22.02 15.41 2.63
C ALA A 190 21.63 16.43 1.56
N VAL A 191 20.35 16.50 1.18
CA VAL A 191 19.79 17.49 0.23
C VAL A 191 20.03 18.91 0.74
N ALA A 192 19.68 19.19 2.00
CA ALA A 192 19.90 20.52 2.60
C ALA A 192 21.38 20.96 2.56
N ARG A 193 22.32 20.04 2.80
CA ARG A 193 23.77 20.32 2.68
C ARG A 193 24.19 20.65 1.24
N CYS A 194 23.67 19.91 0.25
CA CYS A 194 23.96 20.19 -1.16
C CYS A 194 23.44 21.57 -1.59
N LEU A 195 22.20 21.88 -1.24
CA LEU A 195 21.59 23.18 -1.55
C LEU A 195 22.35 24.33 -0.84
N GLY A 196 22.74 24.14 0.42
CA GLY A 196 23.55 25.11 1.17
C GLY A 196 24.95 25.34 0.59
N ALA A 197 25.50 24.37 -0.14
CA ALA A 197 26.74 24.48 -0.89
C ALA A 197 26.56 25.06 -2.31
N GLY A 198 25.35 25.45 -2.69
CA GLY A 198 25.03 25.98 -4.03
C GLY A 198 24.92 24.91 -5.11
N ILE A 199 24.81 23.61 -4.72
CA ILE A 199 24.66 22.50 -5.64
C ILE A 199 23.17 22.24 -5.86
N GLY A 200 22.70 22.37 -7.10
CA GLY A 200 21.33 22.04 -7.51
C GLY A 200 21.10 20.51 -7.50
N ILE A 201 19.89 20.08 -7.16
CA ILE A 201 19.50 18.66 -7.22
C ILE A 201 18.31 18.53 -8.19
N LYS A 202 18.36 17.48 -9.04
CA LYS A 202 17.28 17.13 -9.96
C LYS A 202 16.93 15.65 -9.77
N ILE A 203 15.64 15.36 -9.60
CA ILE A 203 15.12 14.00 -9.55
C ILE A 203 14.86 13.54 -10.97
N VAL A 204 15.44 12.40 -11.34
CA VAL A 204 15.20 11.71 -12.62
C VAL A 204 14.49 10.39 -12.30
N THR A 205 13.27 10.23 -12.74
CA THR A 205 12.45 9.04 -12.41
C THR A 205 11.45 8.72 -13.51
N GLY A 206 11.10 7.43 -13.62
CA GLY A 206 9.99 6.97 -14.47
C GLY A 206 8.61 7.08 -13.79
N ASP A 207 8.53 7.57 -12.56
CA ASP A 207 7.28 7.73 -11.82
C ASP A 207 6.43 8.91 -12.37
N THR A 208 5.19 8.99 -11.90
CA THR A 208 4.32 10.11 -12.25
C THR A 208 4.86 11.43 -11.67
N PRO A 209 4.56 12.59 -12.31
CA PRO A 209 4.94 13.90 -11.77
C PRO A 209 4.43 14.15 -10.35
N ALA A 210 3.26 13.62 -9.99
CA ALA A 210 2.69 13.71 -8.64
C ALA A 210 3.57 13.01 -7.61
N THR A 211 4.05 11.79 -7.91
CA THR A 211 4.95 11.03 -7.04
C THR A 211 6.30 11.72 -6.91
N ALA A 212 6.88 12.21 -8.01
CA ALA A 212 8.15 12.92 -7.99
C ALA A 212 8.07 14.21 -7.15
N ARG A 213 6.98 14.97 -7.30
CA ARG A 213 6.73 16.20 -6.52
C ARG A 213 6.56 15.93 -5.04
N GLU A 214 5.85 14.87 -4.68
CA GLU A 214 5.67 14.48 -3.27
C GLU A 214 7.01 14.11 -2.61
N ILE A 215 7.85 13.32 -3.29
CA ILE A 215 9.20 13.03 -2.80
C ILE A 215 10.04 14.31 -2.71
N ALA A 216 9.99 15.18 -3.72
CA ALA A 216 10.70 16.46 -3.70
C ALA A 216 10.28 17.35 -2.51
N ARG A 217 8.98 17.33 -2.16
CA ARG A 217 8.44 18.03 -0.98
C ARG A 217 9.01 17.44 0.31
N GLN A 218 9.02 16.11 0.46
CA GLN A 218 9.51 15.41 1.64
C GLN A 218 11.01 15.64 1.90
N ILE A 219 11.81 15.81 0.84
CA ILE A 219 13.25 16.04 0.95
C ILE A 219 13.64 17.52 0.92
N GLY A 220 12.68 18.44 0.89
CA GLY A 220 12.92 19.88 0.92
C GLY A 220 13.37 20.50 -0.41
N LEU A 221 13.16 19.81 -1.55
CA LEU A 221 13.42 20.31 -2.91
C LEU A 221 12.24 21.05 -3.51
N TRP A 222 11.03 20.90 -3.00
CA TRP A 222 9.80 21.47 -3.52
C TRP A 222 9.02 22.17 -2.41
N ASN A 223 8.61 23.41 -2.69
CA ASN A 223 7.69 24.18 -1.85
C ASN A 223 6.52 24.67 -2.71
N ASP A 224 5.31 24.23 -2.40
CA ASP A 224 4.11 24.56 -3.20
C ASP A 224 3.86 26.07 -3.29
N ALA A 225 4.25 26.86 -2.29
CA ALA A 225 4.08 28.31 -2.28
C ALA A 225 5.05 29.02 -3.22
N GLU A 226 6.24 28.46 -3.45
CA GLU A 226 7.31 29.07 -4.26
C GLU A 226 7.42 28.44 -5.64
N ASP A 227 7.12 27.16 -5.78
CA ASP A 227 7.35 26.37 -6.98
C ASP A 227 6.07 25.96 -7.70
N GLY A 228 4.89 26.25 -7.14
CA GLY A 228 3.59 25.83 -7.66
C GLY A 228 3.30 26.25 -9.11
N ASP A 229 3.86 27.39 -9.56
CA ASP A 229 3.73 27.92 -10.92
C ASP A 229 4.88 27.54 -11.85
N ARG A 230 5.91 26.83 -11.35
CA ARG A 230 7.09 26.47 -12.14
C ARG A 230 6.94 25.07 -12.73
N ASN A 231 6.69 24.98 -14.03
CA ASN A 231 6.80 23.73 -14.81
C ASN A 231 8.26 23.27 -14.91
N HIS A 232 8.87 22.84 -13.83
CA HIS A 232 10.25 22.36 -13.77
C HIS A 232 10.35 20.82 -13.64
N ILE A 233 9.35 20.08 -14.16
CA ILE A 233 9.36 18.61 -14.24
C ILE A 233 9.45 18.19 -15.68
#